data_754a506b23e0dd03120be066b8b86d5b
#
_entry.id   754a506b23e0dd03120be066b8b86d5b
#
_cell.length_a   1.000
_cell.length_b   1.000
_cell.length_c   1.000
_cell.angle_alpha   90.00
_cell.angle_beta   90.00
_cell.angle_gamma   90.00
#
_symmetry.space_group_name_H-M   'P 1'
#
loop_
_entity.id
_entity.type
_entity.pdbx_description
1 polymer ?
#
loop_
_entity_poly.entity_id
_entity_poly.type
_entity_poly.pdbx_seq_one_letter_code
_entity_poly.pdbx_strand_id
1 'polypeptide(L)'
;MRLRTVLLAGFSTLCLWGVLHAFQVGFREYPYEEDDQAPVPAGANDKTEWAFARLRYPSIGRGFRGGRYFSWATDYPKADRQFVEGVRRLTRIDACSAERVIDLDTDEIYNWPWVYAVEVGHWGLTDAQCARIREYLLRGGFLMVDDFHGTYEWDVFMASMSRIFPDRPVVDIDSKDPIFHVAFDLNDRVQVPGIQYLRSGRTYEQDGVDAKWRAIYDDHNRIMVAICHNQDNGDAWEWADLPQYPADFTFQAYHLGINYILYAMTH
;
A
#
# COMPACT_ATOMS: atom_id res chain seq x y z
N MET A 1 -58.79 8.86 -2.60
CA MET A 1 -57.65 9.78 -2.39
C MET A 1 -56.62 9.26 -1.36
N ARG A 2 -57.00 8.62 -0.25
CA ARG A 2 -56.07 8.19 0.82
C ARG A 2 -55.11 7.04 0.43
N LEU A 3 -55.50 6.10 -0.43
CA LEU A 3 -54.65 4.95 -0.81
C LEU A 3 -53.45 5.35 -1.72
N ARG A 4 -53.67 6.32 -2.65
CA ARG A 4 -52.59 6.82 -3.54
C ARG A 4 -51.52 7.62 -2.77
N THR A 5 -51.92 8.35 -1.73
CA THR A 5 -51.02 9.14 -0.91
C THR A 5 -50.13 8.25 -0.02
N VAL A 6 -50.69 7.14 0.49
CA VAL A 6 -49.91 6.16 1.29
C VAL A 6 -48.90 5.39 0.40
N LEU A 7 -49.28 5.02 -0.82
CA LEU A 7 -48.36 4.36 -1.76
C LEU A 7 -47.23 5.27 -2.22
N LEU A 8 -47.50 6.57 -2.47
CA LEU A 8 -46.48 7.55 -2.82
C LEU A 8 -45.53 7.83 -1.65
N ALA A 9 -46.01 7.92 -0.43
CA ALA A 9 -45.17 8.10 0.76
C ALA A 9 -44.29 6.86 1.04
N GLY A 10 -44.84 5.64 0.84
CA GLY A 10 -44.09 4.40 1.00
C GLY A 10 -42.99 4.23 -0.06
N PHE A 11 -43.29 4.65 -1.30
CA PHE A 11 -42.29 4.59 -2.38
C PHE A 11 -41.17 5.62 -2.18
N SER A 12 -41.50 6.84 -1.71
CA SER A 12 -40.55 7.89 -1.39
C SER A 12 -39.62 7.50 -0.23
N THR A 13 -40.15 6.85 0.82
CA THR A 13 -39.34 6.34 1.93
C THR A 13 -38.47 5.19 1.54
N LEU A 14 -38.92 4.27 0.70
CA LEU A 14 -38.09 3.19 0.17
C LEU A 14 -36.98 3.70 -0.75
N CYS A 15 -37.25 4.73 -1.57
CA CYS A 15 -36.21 5.35 -2.41
C CYS A 15 -35.17 6.12 -1.55
N LEU A 16 -35.62 6.83 -0.49
CA LEU A 16 -34.68 7.48 0.44
C LEU A 16 -33.83 6.48 1.22
N TRP A 17 -34.40 5.35 1.64
CA TRP A 17 -33.64 4.26 2.27
C TRP A 17 -32.65 3.61 1.30
N GLY A 18 -33.05 3.39 0.06
CA GLY A 18 -32.16 2.88 -0.98
C GLY A 18 -31.00 3.84 -1.30
N VAL A 19 -31.28 5.15 -1.35
CA VAL A 19 -30.25 6.19 -1.57
C VAL A 19 -29.33 6.30 -0.35
N LEU A 20 -29.87 6.28 0.88
CA LEU A 20 -29.05 6.29 2.11
C LEU A 20 -28.21 5.03 2.25
N HIS A 21 -28.75 3.86 1.85
CA HIS A 21 -27.95 2.63 1.81
C HIS A 21 -26.93 2.64 0.67
N ALA A 22 -27.22 3.22 -0.49
CA ALA A 22 -26.26 3.36 -1.57
C ALA A 22 -25.10 4.32 -1.21
N PHE A 23 -25.35 5.32 -0.36
CA PHE A 23 -24.29 6.17 0.23
C PHE A 23 -23.56 5.51 1.41
N GLN A 24 -24.12 4.48 2.01
CA GLN A 24 -23.50 3.67 3.07
C GLN A 24 -22.91 2.35 2.56
N VAL A 25 -23.12 2.01 1.28
CA VAL A 25 -22.49 0.81 0.70
C VAL A 25 -20.99 1.03 0.68
N GLY A 26 -20.46 0.46 1.59
CA GLY A 26 -19.20 0.00 1.98
C GLY A 26 -18.05 0.48 1.10
N PHE A 27 -17.37 1.48 1.56
CA PHE A 27 -15.96 1.71 1.28
C PHE A 27 -15.12 0.45 1.65
N ARG A 28 -15.70 -0.53 2.32
CA ARG A 28 -15.11 -1.77 2.82
C ARG A 28 -15.87 -2.98 2.31
N GLU A 29 -15.27 -3.70 1.39
CA GLU A 29 -15.81 -4.96 0.84
C GLU A 29 -14.83 -6.14 0.97
N TYR A 30 -13.78 -6.03 1.80
CA TYR A 30 -12.71 -7.01 1.86
C TYR A 30 -12.67 -7.78 3.18
N PRO A 31 -12.30 -9.08 3.17
CA PRO A 31 -12.48 -10.00 4.30
C PRO A 31 -11.75 -9.63 5.59
N TYR A 32 -10.71 -8.81 5.53
CA TYR A 32 -9.90 -8.44 6.71
C TYR A 32 -10.34 -7.13 7.38
N GLU A 33 -11.30 -6.43 6.80
CA GLU A 33 -11.88 -5.24 7.45
C GLU A 33 -12.65 -5.55 8.74
N GLU A 34 -13.06 -6.83 8.92
CA GLU A 34 -13.76 -7.27 10.12
C GLU A 34 -12.86 -7.30 11.35
N ASP A 35 -11.53 -7.45 11.17
CA ASP A 35 -10.56 -7.50 12.26
C ASP A 35 -10.26 -6.10 12.82
N ASP A 36 -10.37 -5.05 11.99
CA ASP A 36 -10.29 -3.65 12.43
C ASP A 36 -11.65 -2.97 12.31
N GLN A 37 -12.33 -2.85 13.45
CA GLN A 37 -13.65 -2.23 13.56
C GLN A 37 -13.62 -0.70 13.52
N ALA A 38 -12.51 -0.08 13.13
CA ALA A 38 -12.42 1.36 13.05
C ALA A 38 -13.47 1.90 12.06
N PRO A 39 -14.22 2.94 12.44
CA PRO A 39 -15.22 3.52 11.55
C PRO A 39 -14.55 4.14 10.31
N VAL A 40 -15.25 4.12 9.20
CA VAL A 40 -14.80 4.83 7.99
C VAL A 40 -14.62 6.31 8.34
N PRO A 41 -13.45 6.90 8.09
CA PRO A 41 -13.17 8.29 8.42
C PRO A 41 -14.11 9.26 7.68
N ALA A 42 -14.42 10.39 8.31
CA ALA A 42 -15.13 11.47 7.62
C ALA A 42 -14.29 11.95 6.43
N GLY A 43 -14.93 12.22 5.31
CA GLY A 43 -14.23 12.63 4.08
C GLY A 43 -13.58 11.50 3.29
N ALA A 44 -13.84 10.22 3.62
CA ALA A 44 -13.30 9.08 2.91
C ALA A 44 -13.58 9.08 1.40
N ASN A 45 -14.64 9.76 0.96
CA ASN A 45 -15.01 9.88 -0.46
C ASN A 45 -14.66 11.25 -1.06
N ASP A 46 -14.00 12.13 -0.32
CA ASP A 46 -13.60 13.43 -0.83
C ASP A 46 -12.56 13.26 -1.95
N LYS A 47 -12.63 14.15 -2.95
CA LYS A 47 -11.65 14.20 -4.01
C LYS A 47 -10.43 14.97 -3.50
N THR A 48 -9.30 14.29 -3.40
CA THR A 48 -8.04 14.81 -2.90
C THR A 48 -6.93 14.62 -3.95
N GLU A 49 -5.77 15.23 -3.77
CA GLU A 49 -4.64 15.09 -4.67
C GLU A 49 -3.88 13.77 -4.49
N TRP A 50 -3.99 13.17 -3.30
CA TRP A 50 -3.35 11.89 -2.98
C TRP A 50 -4.25 11.03 -2.09
N ALA A 51 -4.13 9.72 -2.24
CA ALA A 51 -4.66 8.73 -1.31
C ALA A 51 -3.65 7.58 -1.16
N PHE A 52 -3.70 6.88 -0.04
CA PHE A 52 -2.99 5.62 0.09
C PHE A 52 -3.64 4.60 -0.85
N ALA A 53 -3.00 4.31 -1.96
CA ALA A 53 -3.50 3.39 -2.97
C ALA A 53 -2.85 2.01 -2.78
N ARG A 54 -3.57 1.08 -2.13
CA ARG A 54 -3.11 -0.29 -1.88
C ARG A 54 -3.46 -1.19 -3.05
N LEU A 55 -2.45 -1.89 -3.58
CA LEU A 55 -2.62 -2.78 -4.71
C LEU A 55 -3.22 -4.13 -4.27
N ARG A 56 -4.36 -4.50 -4.81
CA ARG A 56 -4.94 -5.84 -4.69
C ARG A 56 -4.47 -6.71 -5.85
N TYR A 57 -3.83 -7.80 -5.53
CA TYR A 57 -3.26 -8.74 -6.48
C TYR A 57 -3.63 -10.20 -6.14
N PRO A 58 -3.59 -11.14 -7.10
CA PRO A 58 -3.73 -12.57 -6.82
C PRO A 58 -2.54 -13.09 -6.02
N SER A 59 -2.82 -13.73 -4.87
CA SER A 59 -1.79 -14.37 -4.05
C SER A 59 -1.59 -15.84 -4.45
N ILE A 60 -0.34 -16.29 -4.46
CA ILE A 60 0.02 -17.72 -4.60
C ILE A 60 0.19 -18.35 -3.21
N GLY A 61 -0.18 -19.63 -3.11
CA GLY A 61 -0.06 -20.38 -1.86
C GLY A 61 -1.39 -20.52 -1.10
N ARG A 62 -1.33 -21.28 -0.01
CA ARG A 62 -2.43 -21.48 0.94
C ARG A 62 -2.04 -20.91 2.29
N GLY A 63 -2.92 -20.16 2.91
CA GLY A 63 -2.73 -19.67 4.26
C GLY A 63 -2.51 -20.80 5.27
N PHE A 64 -1.87 -20.50 6.39
CA PHE A 64 -1.42 -21.43 7.43
C PHE A 64 -2.51 -22.38 7.97
N ARG A 65 -3.79 -22.08 7.77
CA ARG A 65 -4.95 -22.93 8.16
C ARG A 65 -5.71 -23.51 6.96
N GLY A 66 -5.10 -23.58 5.77
CA GLY A 66 -5.78 -24.10 4.56
C GLY A 66 -6.85 -23.17 4.00
N GLY A 67 -7.03 -21.98 4.56
CA GLY A 67 -7.87 -20.92 4.05
C GLY A 67 -7.21 -20.14 2.91
N ARG A 68 -7.98 -19.27 2.29
CA ARG A 68 -7.46 -18.33 1.28
C ARG A 68 -6.67 -17.25 2.03
N TYR A 69 -5.36 -17.18 1.81
CA TYR A 69 -4.53 -16.10 2.30
C TYR A 69 -4.49 -15.00 1.24
N PHE A 70 -4.76 -13.78 1.66
CA PHE A 70 -4.73 -12.62 0.79
C PHE A 70 -3.57 -11.72 1.22
N SER A 71 -2.38 -12.04 0.75
CA SER A 71 -1.14 -11.34 1.12
C SER A 71 -1.21 -9.82 0.89
N TRP A 72 -1.98 -9.36 -0.11
CA TRP A 72 -2.19 -7.93 -0.36
C TRP A 72 -2.86 -7.20 0.81
N ALA A 73 -3.56 -7.93 1.70
CA ALA A 73 -4.32 -7.37 2.82
C ALA A 73 -3.60 -7.49 4.17
N THR A 74 -2.31 -7.85 4.17
CA THR A 74 -1.48 -7.81 5.39
C THR A 74 -1.50 -6.38 5.94
N ASP A 75 -1.70 -6.22 7.26
CA ASP A 75 -1.80 -4.95 8.01
C ASP A 75 -2.97 -4.02 7.62
N TYR A 76 -3.79 -4.46 6.69
CA TYR A 76 -4.93 -3.70 6.18
C TYR A 76 -6.13 -3.77 7.14
N PRO A 77 -6.83 -2.67 7.40
CA PRO A 77 -6.59 -1.31 6.92
C PRO A 77 -5.79 -0.42 7.91
N LYS A 78 -5.33 -0.96 9.03
CA LYS A 78 -4.76 -0.19 10.13
C LYS A 78 -3.48 0.54 9.73
N ALA A 79 -2.54 -0.16 9.08
CA ALA A 79 -1.29 0.45 8.59
C ALA A 79 -1.56 1.64 7.67
N ASP A 80 -2.46 1.47 6.68
CA ASP A 80 -2.79 2.49 5.70
C ASP A 80 -3.34 3.74 6.36
N ARG A 81 -4.25 3.59 7.32
CA ARG A 81 -4.89 4.70 8.04
C ARG A 81 -3.94 5.43 8.95
N GLN A 82 -3.13 4.70 9.68
CA GLN A 82 -2.11 5.30 10.52
C GLN A 82 -1.11 6.07 9.66
N PHE A 83 -0.68 5.50 8.53
CA PHE A 83 0.21 6.19 7.61
C PHE A 83 -0.42 7.46 7.01
N VAL A 84 -1.68 7.39 6.56
CA VAL A 84 -2.44 8.58 6.07
C VAL A 84 -2.48 9.68 7.13
N GLU A 85 -2.73 9.33 8.40
CA GLU A 85 -2.68 10.32 9.47
C GLU A 85 -1.31 10.98 9.62
N GLY A 86 -0.24 10.21 9.49
CA GLY A 86 1.13 10.72 9.48
C GLY A 86 1.37 11.68 8.31
N VAL A 87 0.99 11.31 7.10
CA VAL A 87 1.10 12.17 5.90
C VAL A 87 0.37 13.50 6.11
N ARG A 88 -0.86 13.47 6.62
CA ARG A 88 -1.68 14.67 6.88
C ARG A 88 -1.12 15.56 7.97
N ARG A 89 -0.39 15.01 8.94
CA ARG A 89 0.23 15.76 10.04
C ARG A 89 1.61 16.33 9.69
N LEU A 90 2.37 15.58 8.90
CA LEU A 90 3.77 15.89 8.62
C LEU A 90 3.98 16.63 7.30
N THR A 91 2.95 16.70 6.46
CA THR A 91 3.02 17.33 5.14
C THR A 91 1.86 18.32 4.94
N ARG A 92 1.86 18.99 3.77
CA ARG A 92 0.73 19.81 3.29
C ARG A 92 -0.02 19.14 2.15
N ILE A 93 0.23 17.86 1.90
CA ILE A 93 -0.48 17.10 0.88
C ILE A 93 -1.97 17.04 1.24
N ASP A 94 -2.84 17.37 0.30
CA ASP A 94 -4.27 17.14 0.42
C ASP A 94 -4.53 15.63 0.27
N ALA A 95 -4.34 14.91 1.38
CA ALA A 95 -4.47 13.47 1.43
C ALA A 95 -5.88 13.04 1.82
N CYS A 96 -6.43 12.07 1.11
CA CYS A 96 -7.67 11.40 1.47
C CYS A 96 -7.58 10.86 2.90
N SER A 97 -8.68 10.94 3.64
CA SER A 97 -8.72 10.45 5.03
C SER A 97 -8.74 8.92 5.14
N ALA A 98 -8.94 8.22 4.04
CA ALA A 98 -8.96 6.78 3.97
C ALA A 98 -8.19 6.27 2.73
N GLU A 99 -7.75 5.04 2.85
CA GLU A 99 -7.08 4.28 1.80
C GLU A 99 -7.99 4.00 0.59
N ARG A 100 -7.38 3.56 -0.52
CA ARG A 100 -8.04 3.01 -1.72
C ARG A 100 -7.44 1.66 -2.03
N VAL A 101 -8.28 0.64 -2.18
CA VAL A 101 -7.85 -0.67 -2.67
C VAL A 101 -7.99 -0.70 -4.18
N ILE A 102 -6.88 -0.85 -4.87
CA ILE A 102 -6.78 -0.77 -6.33
C ILE A 102 -6.75 -2.18 -6.92
N ASP A 103 -7.75 -2.50 -7.72
CA ASP A 103 -7.81 -3.78 -8.43
C ASP A 103 -7.05 -3.71 -9.75
N LEU A 104 -6.10 -4.65 -9.94
CA LEU A 104 -5.32 -4.76 -11.17
C LEU A 104 -6.14 -5.13 -12.41
N ASP A 105 -7.35 -5.61 -12.25
CA ASP A 105 -8.21 -5.94 -13.38
C ASP A 105 -9.05 -4.75 -13.88
N THR A 106 -8.88 -3.57 -13.23
CA THR A 106 -9.53 -2.30 -13.60
C THR A 106 -8.50 -1.23 -14.01
N ASP A 107 -8.99 -0.13 -14.57
CA ASP A 107 -8.13 1.02 -14.95
C ASP A 107 -7.91 2.00 -13.78
N GLU A 108 -8.34 1.65 -12.58
CA GLU A 108 -8.28 2.52 -11.41
C GLU A 108 -6.83 2.89 -11.02
N ILE A 109 -5.87 1.99 -11.27
CA ILE A 109 -4.46 2.23 -10.98
C ILE A 109 -3.93 3.54 -11.63
N TYR A 110 -4.46 3.93 -12.79
CA TYR A 110 -4.02 5.13 -13.50
C TYR A 110 -4.47 6.45 -12.86
N ASN A 111 -5.32 6.40 -11.83
CA ASN A 111 -5.79 7.57 -11.11
C ASN A 111 -4.82 8.01 -9.98
N TRP A 112 -3.82 7.20 -9.66
CA TRP A 112 -2.98 7.40 -8.49
C TRP A 112 -1.51 7.52 -8.87
N PRO A 113 -0.79 8.57 -8.42
CA PRO A 113 0.64 8.73 -8.74
C PRO A 113 1.52 7.74 -8.01
N TRP A 114 1.06 7.24 -6.85
CA TRP A 114 1.77 6.33 -5.96
C TRP A 114 0.86 5.17 -5.57
N VAL A 115 1.39 3.95 -5.65
CA VAL A 115 0.70 2.71 -5.29
C VAL A 115 1.61 1.87 -4.41
N TYR A 116 1.02 1.25 -3.39
CA TYR A 116 1.70 0.38 -2.42
C TYR A 116 1.30 -1.08 -2.60
N ALA A 117 2.27 -1.98 -2.59
CA ALA A 117 2.04 -3.42 -2.59
C ALA A 117 2.87 -4.09 -1.49
N VAL A 118 2.18 -4.72 -0.55
CA VAL A 118 2.76 -5.47 0.57
C VAL A 118 2.89 -6.94 0.22
N GLU A 119 3.81 -7.68 0.86
CA GLU A 119 3.93 -9.15 0.75
C GLU A 119 4.05 -9.65 -0.71
N VAL A 120 4.80 -8.90 -1.53
CA VAL A 120 4.94 -9.19 -2.97
C VAL A 120 5.73 -10.48 -3.25
N GLY A 121 6.37 -11.06 -2.24
CA GLY A 121 6.92 -12.41 -2.27
C GLY A 121 5.86 -13.52 -2.43
N HIS A 122 4.58 -13.17 -2.33
CA HIS A 122 3.45 -14.07 -2.46
C HIS A 122 2.51 -13.75 -3.62
N TRP A 123 2.83 -12.76 -4.44
CA TRP A 123 1.97 -12.41 -5.56
C TRP A 123 2.09 -13.39 -6.75
N GLY A 124 0.97 -13.54 -7.49
CA GLY A 124 0.90 -14.40 -8.67
C GLY A 124 0.26 -13.66 -9.85
N LEU A 125 0.95 -12.67 -10.41
CA LEU A 125 0.43 -11.81 -11.45
C LEU A 125 0.22 -12.55 -12.77
N THR A 126 -0.91 -12.30 -13.43
CA THR A 126 -1.15 -12.71 -14.81
C THR A 126 -0.36 -11.85 -15.80
N ASP A 127 -0.21 -12.28 -17.06
CA ASP A 127 0.46 -11.48 -18.09
C ASP A 127 -0.26 -10.14 -18.34
N ALA A 128 -1.59 -10.13 -18.28
CA ALA A 128 -2.39 -8.92 -18.43
C ALA A 128 -2.13 -7.92 -17.29
N GLN A 129 -2.02 -8.41 -16.04
CA GLN A 129 -1.70 -7.58 -14.88
C GLN A 129 -0.25 -7.07 -14.93
N CYS A 130 0.70 -7.90 -15.36
CA CYS A 130 2.08 -7.45 -15.60
C CYS A 130 2.14 -6.33 -16.66
N ALA A 131 1.42 -6.49 -17.78
CA ALA A 131 1.35 -5.46 -18.81
C ALA A 131 0.74 -4.15 -18.30
N ARG A 132 -0.29 -4.22 -17.45
CA ARG A 132 -0.93 -3.05 -16.85
C ARG A 132 -0.02 -2.32 -15.88
N ILE A 133 0.69 -3.04 -15.01
CA ILE A 133 1.68 -2.44 -14.11
C ILE A 133 2.79 -1.76 -14.94
N ARG A 134 3.30 -2.43 -15.97
CA ARG A 134 4.30 -1.83 -16.87
C ARG A 134 3.80 -0.52 -17.47
N GLU A 135 2.59 -0.53 -18.03
CA GLU A 135 2.00 0.66 -18.63
C GLU A 135 1.82 1.79 -17.62
N TYR A 136 1.31 1.49 -16.42
CA TYR A 136 1.17 2.44 -15.33
C TYR A 136 2.50 3.11 -15.00
N LEU A 137 3.55 2.32 -14.80
CA LEU A 137 4.88 2.82 -14.43
C LEU A 137 5.53 3.66 -15.54
N LEU A 138 5.39 3.25 -16.80
CA LEU A 138 5.90 3.99 -17.95
C LEU A 138 5.12 5.30 -18.21
N ARG A 139 3.88 5.41 -17.74
CA ARG A 139 3.09 6.66 -17.80
C ARG A 139 3.38 7.63 -16.65
N GLY A 140 4.34 7.34 -15.79
CA GLY A 140 4.71 8.21 -14.68
C GLY A 140 4.27 7.71 -13.31
N GLY A 141 3.60 6.55 -13.22
CA GLY A 141 3.25 5.93 -11.95
C GLY A 141 4.46 5.52 -11.13
N PHE A 142 4.24 5.32 -9.83
CA PHE A 142 5.26 4.88 -8.88
C PHE A 142 4.71 3.71 -8.05
N LEU A 143 5.48 2.63 -7.93
CA LEU A 143 5.14 1.48 -7.12
C LEU A 143 6.14 1.33 -5.97
N MET A 144 5.65 1.39 -4.74
CA MET A 144 6.39 0.95 -3.55
C MET A 144 6.04 -0.50 -3.25
N VAL A 145 7.05 -1.36 -3.14
CA VAL A 145 6.87 -2.75 -2.69
C VAL A 145 7.59 -2.96 -1.36
N ASP A 146 6.95 -3.70 -0.44
CA ASP A 146 7.36 -3.80 0.94
C ASP A 146 7.00 -5.17 1.54
N ASP A 147 7.52 -5.46 2.72
CA ASP A 147 7.22 -6.63 3.53
C ASP A 147 7.32 -7.95 2.75
N PHE A 148 8.51 -8.23 2.26
CA PHE A 148 8.87 -9.53 1.71
C PHE A 148 10.34 -9.82 1.99
N HIS A 149 10.65 -11.08 2.31
CA HIS A 149 11.86 -11.42 3.02
C HIS A 149 12.59 -12.61 2.43
N GLY A 150 13.91 -12.53 2.49
CA GLY A 150 14.79 -13.63 2.12
C GLY A 150 14.85 -13.94 0.63
N THR A 151 15.57 -15.00 0.32
CA THR A 151 15.87 -15.40 -1.07
C THR A 151 14.64 -15.94 -1.79
N TYR A 152 13.81 -16.73 -1.11
CA TYR A 152 12.65 -17.34 -1.74
C TYR A 152 11.62 -16.32 -2.22
N GLU A 153 11.24 -15.38 -1.36
CA GLU A 153 10.26 -14.35 -1.70
C GLU A 153 10.81 -13.36 -2.73
N TRP A 154 12.13 -13.10 -2.68
CA TRP A 154 12.80 -12.37 -3.74
C TRP A 154 12.65 -13.03 -5.10
N ASP A 155 12.83 -14.35 -5.20
CA ASP A 155 12.70 -15.10 -6.45
C ASP A 155 11.26 -15.04 -6.99
N VAL A 156 10.27 -15.16 -6.11
CA VAL A 156 8.84 -15.01 -6.48
C VAL A 156 8.54 -13.60 -6.99
N PHE A 157 9.02 -12.58 -6.28
CA PHE A 157 8.90 -11.19 -6.72
C PHE A 157 9.52 -10.98 -8.10
N MET A 158 10.76 -11.44 -8.29
CA MET A 158 11.49 -11.28 -9.55
C MET A 158 10.88 -12.07 -10.70
N ALA A 159 10.21 -13.19 -10.45
CA ALA A 159 9.50 -13.94 -11.49
C ALA A 159 8.40 -13.09 -12.16
N SER A 160 7.74 -12.21 -11.43
CA SER A 160 6.79 -11.25 -12.00
C SER A 160 7.48 -10.00 -12.54
N MET A 161 8.46 -9.45 -11.82
CA MET A 161 9.17 -8.24 -12.27
C MET A 161 9.91 -8.44 -13.59
N SER A 162 10.50 -9.61 -13.83
CA SER A 162 11.15 -9.94 -15.11
C SER A 162 10.17 -9.99 -16.29
N ARG A 163 8.88 -10.22 -16.02
CA ARG A 163 7.82 -10.15 -17.04
C ARG A 163 7.33 -8.71 -17.25
N ILE A 164 7.31 -7.91 -16.17
CA ILE A 164 6.98 -6.48 -16.24
C ILE A 164 8.11 -5.72 -16.94
N PHE A 165 9.35 -5.91 -16.53
CA PHE A 165 10.53 -5.26 -17.08
C PHE A 165 11.65 -6.26 -17.43
N PRO A 166 11.54 -6.95 -18.56
CA PRO A 166 12.62 -7.84 -19.03
C PRO A 166 13.87 -7.07 -19.49
N ASP A 167 13.72 -5.80 -19.74
CA ASP A 167 14.67 -4.86 -20.34
C ASP A 167 15.30 -3.87 -19.33
N ARG A 168 14.96 -3.97 -18.02
CA ARG A 168 15.46 -3.06 -16.99
C ARG A 168 16.01 -3.82 -15.79
N PRO A 169 17.20 -3.47 -15.31
CA PRO A 169 17.76 -4.10 -14.11
C PRO A 169 17.12 -3.55 -12.85
N VAL A 170 17.08 -4.39 -11.81
CA VAL A 170 16.94 -3.93 -10.43
C VAL A 170 18.33 -3.54 -9.92
N VAL A 171 18.46 -2.35 -9.34
CA VAL A 171 19.73 -1.83 -8.82
C VAL A 171 19.57 -1.35 -7.37
N ASP A 172 20.63 -1.40 -6.59
CA ASP A 172 20.64 -0.79 -5.26
C ASP A 172 20.60 0.74 -5.40
N ILE A 173 19.77 1.41 -4.61
CA ILE A 173 19.66 2.87 -4.64
C ILE A 173 20.86 3.47 -3.89
N ASP A 174 21.58 4.39 -4.55
CA ASP A 174 22.67 5.14 -3.91
C ASP A 174 22.14 5.94 -2.71
N SER A 175 22.91 6.00 -1.62
CA SER A 175 22.52 6.73 -0.41
C SER A 175 22.34 8.24 -0.63
N LYS A 176 22.90 8.79 -1.71
CA LYS A 176 22.75 10.19 -2.10
C LYS A 176 21.62 10.43 -3.10
N ASP A 177 20.90 9.37 -3.48
CA ASP A 177 19.76 9.52 -4.40
C ASP A 177 18.72 10.48 -3.81
N PRO A 178 18.19 11.41 -4.61
CA PRO A 178 17.19 12.39 -4.15
C PRO A 178 16.01 11.78 -3.40
N ILE A 179 15.61 10.55 -3.72
CA ILE A 179 14.47 9.89 -3.06
C ILE A 179 14.63 9.77 -1.55
N PHE A 180 15.86 9.74 -1.04
CA PHE A 180 16.13 9.70 0.40
C PHE A 180 16.24 11.07 1.06
N HIS A 181 16.07 12.16 0.26
CA HIS A 181 16.34 13.55 0.72
C HIS A 181 15.26 14.55 0.29
N VAL A 182 14.09 14.09 -0.23
CA VAL A 182 13.04 14.99 -0.74
C VAL A 182 12.46 15.87 0.37
N ALA A 183 12.15 15.29 1.53
CA ALA A 183 11.61 16.00 2.69
C ALA A 183 12.41 15.71 3.98
N PHE A 184 12.83 14.48 4.13
CA PHE A 184 13.60 14.01 5.29
C PHE A 184 14.93 13.43 4.83
N ASP A 185 16.02 13.77 5.51
CA ASP A 185 17.34 13.19 5.24
C ASP A 185 17.47 11.80 5.90
N LEU A 186 17.51 10.77 5.07
CA LEU A 186 17.63 9.38 5.49
C LEU A 186 19.04 8.83 5.20
N ASN A 187 20.05 9.41 5.84
CA ASN A 187 21.46 9.02 5.64
C ASN A 187 21.77 7.65 6.24
N ASP A 188 21.30 7.41 7.47
CA ASP A 188 21.59 6.21 8.27
C ASP A 188 20.31 5.37 8.41
N ARG A 189 20.00 4.59 7.38
CA ARG A 189 18.82 3.72 7.37
C ARG A 189 19.12 2.40 8.05
N VAL A 190 18.19 1.94 8.87
CA VAL A 190 18.23 0.63 9.52
C VAL A 190 17.17 -0.30 8.96
N GLN A 191 17.32 -1.60 9.18
CA GLN A 191 16.27 -2.57 8.87
C GLN A 191 15.07 -2.34 9.77
N VAL A 192 13.91 -2.05 9.18
CA VAL A 192 12.64 -1.91 9.89
C VAL A 192 12.03 -3.31 10.02
N PRO A 193 11.84 -3.83 11.24
CA PRO A 193 11.27 -5.16 11.45
C PRO A 193 9.76 -5.13 11.60
N GLY A 194 9.13 -6.28 11.38
CA GLY A 194 7.76 -6.51 11.78
C GLY A 194 7.60 -6.68 13.30
N ILE A 195 6.35 -6.82 13.76
CA ILE A 195 5.95 -6.92 15.18
C ILE A 195 6.61 -8.10 15.91
N GLN A 196 7.03 -9.15 15.21
CA GLN A 196 7.75 -10.29 15.77
C GLN A 196 9.06 -9.89 16.43
N TYR A 197 9.61 -8.70 16.12
CA TYR A 197 10.75 -8.11 16.80
C TYR A 197 10.56 -8.05 18.32
N LEU A 198 9.37 -7.72 18.78
CA LEU A 198 9.06 -7.60 20.21
C LEU A 198 9.25 -8.91 20.98
N ARG A 199 9.16 -10.06 20.30
CA ARG A 199 9.35 -11.38 20.90
C ARG A 199 10.73 -11.96 20.66
N SER A 200 11.28 -11.71 19.47
CA SER A 200 12.51 -12.34 18.98
C SER A 200 13.76 -11.51 19.20
N GLY A 201 13.63 -10.17 19.26
CA GLY A 201 14.72 -9.21 19.18
C GLY A 201 15.45 -9.19 17.83
N ARG A 202 14.93 -9.91 16.81
CA ARG A 202 15.53 -9.94 15.47
C ARG A 202 14.81 -8.94 14.57
N THR A 203 15.62 -8.20 13.80
CA THR A 203 15.10 -7.25 12.81
C THR A 203 14.79 -7.88 11.47
N TYR A 204 15.14 -9.15 11.27
CA TYR A 204 15.01 -9.86 10.01
C TYR A 204 14.11 -11.09 10.12
N GLU A 205 13.54 -11.47 9.00
CA GLU A 205 12.79 -12.70 8.78
C GLU A 205 13.52 -13.61 7.80
N GLN A 206 13.22 -14.90 7.87
CA GLN A 206 13.82 -15.94 7.02
C GLN A 206 15.36 -15.81 6.96
N ASP A 207 15.94 -15.77 5.77
CA ASP A 207 17.35 -15.50 5.51
C ASP A 207 17.65 -14.04 5.12
N GLY A 208 16.65 -13.14 5.30
CA GLY A 208 16.70 -11.73 4.92
C GLY A 208 17.45 -10.83 5.91
N VAL A 209 18.70 -11.18 6.26
CA VAL A 209 19.49 -10.53 7.32
C VAL A 209 19.78 -9.06 7.02
N ASP A 210 19.99 -8.71 5.75
CA ASP A 210 20.36 -7.36 5.34
C ASP A 210 19.19 -6.66 4.65
N ALA A 211 18.78 -5.50 5.17
CA ALA A 211 17.82 -4.64 4.48
C ALA A 211 18.38 -4.13 3.15
N LYS A 212 17.52 -4.09 2.13
CA LYS A 212 17.89 -3.61 0.79
C LYS A 212 16.90 -2.55 0.32
N TRP A 213 17.42 -1.43 -0.12
CA TRP A 213 16.69 -0.37 -0.82
C TRP A 213 17.08 -0.42 -2.29
N ARG A 214 16.20 -0.94 -3.14
CA ARG A 214 16.46 -1.17 -4.56
C ARG A 214 15.45 -0.45 -5.41
N ALA A 215 15.76 -0.26 -6.68
CA ALA A 215 14.86 0.38 -7.62
C ALA A 215 14.94 -0.19 -9.03
N ILE A 216 13.88 0.09 -9.79
CA ILE A 216 13.88 0.07 -11.25
C ILE A 216 13.67 1.50 -11.73
N TYR A 217 14.59 1.96 -12.59
CA TYR A 217 14.57 3.32 -13.16
C TYR A 217 13.98 3.34 -14.57
N ASP A 218 13.39 4.46 -14.95
CA ASP A 218 13.03 4.77 -16.34
C ASP A 218 14.23 5.32 -17.14
N ASP A 219 13.97 5.71 -18.40
CA ASP A 219 15.01 6.25 -19.30
C ASP A 219 15.47 7.66 -18.92
N HIS A 220 14.80 8.30 -17.96
CA HIS A 220 15.12 9.63 -17.43
C HIS A 220 15.74 9.59 -16.04
N ASN A 221 16.15 8.41 -15.57
CA ASN A 221 16.65 8.15 -14.23
C ASN A 221 15.62 8.45 -13.11
N ARG A 222 14.32 8.41 -13.40
CA ARG A 222 13.27 8.45 -12.40
C ARG A 222 13.03 7.04 -11.86
N ILE A 223 12.91 6.90 -10.55
CA ILE A 223 12.51 5.63 -9.93
C ILE A 223 11.04 5.37 -10.25
N MET A 224 10.77 4.24 -10.88
CA MET A 224 9.41 3.74 -11.14
C MET A 224 8.97 2.75 -10.05
N VAL A 225 9.87 1.89 -9.60
CA VAL A 225 9.61 0.91 -8.55
C VAL A 225 10.64 1.10 -7.44
N ALA A 226 10.18 1.39 -6.24
CA ALA A 226 11.00 1.40 -5.03
C ALA A 226 10.77 0.10 -4.26
N ILE A 227 11.85 -0.61 -3.98
CA ILE A 227 11.83 -1.98 -3.45
C ILE A 227 12.45 -1.99 -2.06
N CYS A 228 11.61 -2.18 -1.04
CA CYS A 228 11.99 -2.32 0.37
C CYS A 228 12.13 -3.81 0.74
N HIS A 229 13.16 -4.46 0.22
CA HIS A 229 13.39 -5.89 0.46
C HIS A 229 14.00 -6.14 1.83
N ASN A 230 13.51 -7.15 2.54
CA ASN A 230 13.87 -7.49 3.93
C ASN A 230 13.52 -6.39 4.94
N GLN A 231 12.38 -5.74 4.75
CA GLN A 231 11.87 -4.69 5.63
C GLN A 231 10.36 -4.81 5.74
N ASP A 232 9.82 -4.25 6.80
CA ASP A 232 8.40 -4.23 7.10
C ASP A 232 8.00 -2.82 7.57
N ASN A 233 7.84 -1.92 6.60
CA ASN A 233 7.35 -0.58 6.88
C ASN A 233 5.85 -0.59 7.20
N GLY A 234 5.11 -1.57 6.68
CA GLY A 234 3.69 -1.80 6.97
C GLY A 234 3.43 -1.99 8.45
N ASP A 235 4.12 -2.93 9.08
CA ASP A 235 4.04 -3.16 10.53
C ASP A 235 4.50 -1.92 11.33
N ALA A 236 5.52 -1.21 10.88
CA ALA A 236 5.96 0.01 11.55
C ALA A 236 4.90 1.12 11.51
N TRP A 237 4.05 1.16 10.50
CA TRP A 237 2.88 2.05 10.46
C TRP A 237 1.73 1.47 11.30
N GLU A 238 1.44 0.17 11.17
CA GLU A 238 0.36 -0.48 11.91
C GLU A 238 0.52 -0.37 13.43
N TRP A 239 1.75 -0.53 13.91
CA TRP A 239 2.06 -0.52 15.34
C TRP A 239 2.63 0.81 15.85
N ALA A 240 2.45 1.89 15.08
CA ALA A 240 2.92 3.23 15.46
C ALA A 240 2.30 3.75 16.77
N ASP A 241 1.13 3.25 17.15
CA ASP A 241 0.42 3.57 18.38
C ASP A 241 0.76 2.62 19.55
N LEU A 242 1.55 1.58 19.31
CA LEU A 242 1.97 0.62 20.34
C LEU A 242 3.24 1.11 21.05
N PRO A 243 3.20 1.46 22.37
CA PRO A 243 4.37 2.00 23.08
C PRO A 243 5.57 1.06 23.12
N GLN A 244 5.37 -0.25 22.93
CA GLN A 244 6.43 -1.25 22.95
C GLN A 244 7.17 -1.34 21.61
N TYR A 245 6.55 -0.92 20.50
CA TYR A 245 7.22 -0.90 19.21
C TYR A 245 8.18 0.28 19.15
N PRO A 246 9.46 0.08 18.77
CA PRO A 246 10.47 1.12 18.85
C PRO A 246 10.18 2.30 17.93
N ALA A 247 10.14 3.50 18.52
CA ALA A 247 9.81 4.74 17.81
C ALA A 247 10.77 5.04 16.63
N ASP A 248 12.03 4.64 16.73
CA ASP A 248 13.02 4.87 15.67
C ASP A 248 12.65 4.12 14.37
N PHE A 249 12.12 2.91 14.46
CA PHE A 249 11.62 2.17 13.29
C PHE A 249 10.39 2.85 12.69
N THR A 250 9.45 3.25 13.55
CA THR A 250 8.27 4.01 13.13
C THR A 250 8.66 5.31 12.43
N PHE A 251 9.55 6.10 13.01
CA PHE A 251 10.01 7.34 12.39
C PHE A 251 10.65 7.12 11.04
N GLN A 252 11.54 6.12 10.92
CA GLN A 252 12.17 5.82 9.64
C GLN A 252 11.14 5.40 8.59
N ALA A 253 10.20 4.52 8.94
CA ALA A 253 9.17 4.04 8.02
C ALA A 253 8.26 5.19 7.52
N TYR A 254 7.84 6.10 8.40
CA TYR A 254 7.07 7.29 8.02
C TYR A 254 7.88 8.24 7.13
N HIS A 255 9.11 8.54 7.50
CA HIS A 255 9.96 9.43 6.71
C HIS A 255 10.25 8.85 5.31
N LEU A 256 10.51 7.54 5.23
CA LEU A 256 10.74 6.84 3.97
C LEU A 256 9.50 6.89 3.07
N GLY A 257 8.35 6.52 3.60
CA GLY A 257 7.10 6.54 2.85
C GLY A 257 6.73 7.94 2.38
N ILE A 258 6.88 8.98 3.22
CA ILE A 258 6.63 10.38 2.84
C ILE A 258 7.60 10.85 1.76
N ASN A 259 8.88 10.51 1.86
CA ASN A 259 9.85 10.80 0.81
C ASN A 259 9.45 10.16 -0.53
N TYR A 260 9.00 8.91 -0.50
CA TYR A 260 8.57 8.19 -1.70
C TYR A 260 7.32 8.80 -2.34
N ILE A 261 6.35 9.25 -1.52
CA ILE A 261 5.16 9.96 -2.01
C ILE A 261 5.56 11.27 -2.68
N LEU A 262 6.34 12.10 -2.00
CA LEU A 262 6.76 13.40 -2.53
C LEU A 262 7.62 13.24 -3.79
N TYR A 263 8.50 12.25 -3.81
CA TYR A 263 9.25 11.90 -5.02
C TYR A 263 8.32 11.56 -6.18
N ALA A 264 7.34 10.68 -5.94
CA ALA A 264 6.37 10.25 -6.96
C ALA A 264 5.51 11.41 -7.49
N MET A 265 5.20 12.42 -6.65
CA MET A 265 4.38 13.57 -7.03
C MET A 265 5.19 14.68 -7.74
N THR A 266 6.52 14.65 -7.67
CA THR A 266 7.37 15.75 -8.16
C THR A 266 8.34 15.36 -9.28
N HIS A 267 8.50 14.08 -9.56
CA HIS A 267 9.37 13.51 -10.59
C HIS A 267 8.55 12.61 -11.53
#